data_9c6f5c5e49ded958fbbb50b0db085750
#
_entry.id   9c6f5c5e49ded958fbbb50b0db085750
#
_cell.length_a   1.000
_cell.length_b   1.000
_cell.length_c   1.000
_cell.angle_alpha   90.00
_cell.angle_beta   90.00
_cell.angle_gamma   90.00
#
_symmetry.space_group_name_H-M   'P 1'
#
loop_
_entity.id
_entity.type
_entity.pdbx_description
1 polymer ?
#
loop_
_entity_poly.entity_id
_entity_poly.type
_entity_poly.pdbx_seq_one_letter_code
_entity_poly.pdbx_strand_id
1 'polypeptide(L)'
;MSPVTEIVAPDRSVIRYCPHRPLPPYRFVPGLHPHPTRHPAGHSYAPAAPLHGRPAWSPESWRTLDDWLSGVDRFNAFYFWEAHESWEGLWAAAPRDSRPARTLQGLIQVAAALLKIHVGSLPGAAALSREGIEKLAESAADSPTLLGLDLRATVADFIHYFRPLDERTLPPLDASVPLLRLETV
;
A
#
# COMPACT_ATOMS: atom_id res chain seq x y z
N MET A 1 22.81 -14.31 0.21
CA MET A 1 21.43 -13.80 -0.05
C MET A 1 20.65 -14.89 -0.75
N SER A 2 19.55 -15.33 -0.19
CA SER A 2 18.64 -16.25 -0.88
C SER A 2 18.07 -15.55 -2.12
N PRO A 3 17.82 -16.27 -3.23
CA PRO A 3 17.20 -15.67 -4.40
C PRO A 3 15.81 -15.13 -4.03
N VAL A 4 15.49 -13.95 -4.55
CA VAL A 4 14.13 -13.39 -4.46
C VAL A 4 13.22 -14.30 -5.28
N THR A 5 12.19 -14.85 -4.65
CA THR A 5 11.24 -15.76 -5.31
C THR A 5 9.87 -15.11 -5.41
N GLU A 6 9.08 -15.52 -6.39
CA GLU A 6 7.69 -15.12 -6.47
C GLU A 6 6.90 -15.60 -5.26
N ILE A 7 6.10 -14.71 -4.66
CA ILE A 7 5.20 -15.08 -3.57
C ILE A 7 3.84 -15.36 -4.17
N VAL A 8 3.30 -16.53 -3.85
CA VAL A 8 1.90 -16.84 -4.11
C VAL A 8 1.08 -16.12 -3.06
N ALA A 9 0.31 -15.11 -3.47
CA ALA A 9 -0.63 -14.50 -2.53
C ALA A 9 -1.58 -15.58 -2.00
N PRO A 10 -1.83 -15.62 -0.69
CA PRO A 10 -2.75 -16.59 -0.13
C PRO A 10 -4.13 -16.42 -0.75
N ASP A 11 -4.82 -17.55 -1.02
CA ASP A 11 -6.22 -17.50 -1.45
C ASP A 11 -7.05 -16.97 -0.28
N ARG A 12 -7.43 -15.71 -0.41
CA ARG A 12 -8.29 -15.03 0.55
C ARG A 12 -9.55 -14.63 -0.18
N SER A 13 -10.70 -14.95 0.36
CA SER A 13 -11.98 -14.39 -0.09
C SER A 13 -12.01 -12.90 0.23
N VAL A 14 -11.31 -12.10 -0.57
CA VAL A 14 -11.21 -10.65 -0.39
C VAL A 14 -12.20 -9.98 -1.31
N ILE A 15 -13.07 -9.17 -0.70
CA ILE A 15 -13.98 -8.29 -1.47
C ILE A 15 -13.11 -7.33 -2.29
N ARG A 16 -13.39 -7.22 -3.59
CA ARG A 16 -12.81 -6.22 -4.46
C ARG A 16 -13.65 -4.94 -4.39
N TYR A 17 -13.02 -3.84 -4.00
CA TYR A 17 -13.68 -2.53 -3.92
C TYR A 17 -13.71 -1.79 -5.26
N CYS A 18 -12.81 -2.15 -6.19
CA CYS A 18 -12.71 -1.58 -7.54
C CYS A 18 -12.63 -2.71 -8.59
N PRO A 19 -13.67 -3.54 -8.75
CA PRO A 19 -13.60 -4.74 -9.60
C PRO A 19 -13.45 -4.42 -11.09
N HIS A 20 -13.84 -3.22 -11.53
CA HIS A 20 -13.71 -2.77 -12.92
C HIS A 20 -12.26 -2.43 -13.30
N ARG A 21 -11.36 -2.25 -12.34
CA ARG A 21 -9.92 -2.12 -12.59
C ARG A 21 -9.24 -3.48 -12.40
N PRO A 22 -8.75 -4.13 -13.46
CA PRO A 22 -8.07 -5.41 -13.33
C PRO A 22 -6.76 -5.26 -12.53
N LEU A 23 -6.34 -6.35 -11.91
CA LEU A 23 -5.00 -6.43 -11.35
C LEU A 23 -3.96 -6.48 -12.48
N PRO A 24 -2.77 -5.88 -12.30
CA PRO A 24 -1.69 -5.97 -13.28
C PRO A 24 -1.25 -7.42 -13.54
N PRO A 25 -0.64 -7.71 -14.71
CA PRO A 25 -0.25 -9.08 -15.09
C PRO A 25 0.82 -9.70 -14.19
N TYR A 26 1.57 -8.89 -13.45
CA TYR A 26 2.53 -9.35 -12.44
C TYR A 26 2.61 -8.36 -11.28
N ARG A 27 3.02 -8.84 -10.10
CA ARG A 27 3.38 -8.04 -8.93
C ARG A 27 4.82 -7.60 -9.10
N PHE A 28 5.08 -6.31 -9.10
CA PHE A 28 6.45 -5.85 -9.23
C PHE A 28 7.27 -6.14 -7.97
N VAL A 29 8.38 -6.82 -8.16
CA VAL A 29 9.40 -7.03 -7.15
C VAL A 29 10.75 -6.65 -7.75
N PRO A 30 11.52 -5.73 -7.13
CA PRO A 30 12.84 -5.35 -7.60
C PRO A 30 13.76 -6.56 -7.76
N GLY A 31 14.40 -6.65 -8.93
CA GLY A 31 15.30 -7.75 -9.26
C GLY A 31 14.62 -9.02 -9.81
N LEU A 32 13.29 -9.11 -9.76
CA LEU A 32 12.53 -10.24 -10.29
C LEU A 32 11.77 -9.89 -11.58
N HIS A 33 11.21 -8.69 -11.66
CA HIS A 33 10.37 -8.26 -12.78
C HIS A 33 10.89 -6.97 -13.43
N PRO A 34 10.54 -6.70 -14.71
CA PRO A 34 10.77 -5.40 -15.33
C PRO A 34 10.08 -4.29 -14.52
N HIS A 35 10.77 -3.16 -14.36
CA HIS A 35 10.18 -2.02 -13.63
C HIS A 35 8.90 -1.53 -14.36
N PRO A 36 7.75 -1.46 -13.68
CA PRO A 36 6.46 -1.23 -14.34
C PRO A 36 6.40 0.00 -15.23
N THR A 37 6.99 1.13 -14.80
CA THR A 37 6.88 2.42 -15.50
C THR A 37 8.16 2.81 -16.27
N ARG A 38 9.34 2.24 -15.92
CA ARG A 38 10.63 2.64 -16.50
C ARG A 38 11.16 1.70 -17.56
N HIS A 39 10.75 0.43 -17.52
CA HIS A 39 11.21 -0.59 -18.46
C HIS A 39 10.20 -0.76 -19.59
N PRO A 40 10.65 -0.86 -20.87
CA PRO A 40 9.73 -1.02 -22.01
C PRO A 40 8.77 -2.20 -21.90
N ALA A 41 9.18 -3.29 -21.23
CA ALA A 41 8.34 -4.45 -20.96
C ALA A 41 7.56 -4.33 -19.62
N GLY A 42 7.55 -3.15 -18.99
CA GLY A 42 6.78 -2.88 -17.76
C GLY A 42 5.29 -2.78 -18.06
N HIS A 43 4.46 -3.33 -17.18
CA HIS A 43 3.00 -3.37 -17.38
C HIS A 43 2.32 -2.00 -17.40
N SER A 44 2.98 -0.96 -16.90
CA SER A 44 2.51 0.43 -16.90
C SER A 44 3.48 1.37 -17.63
N TYR A 45 4.35 0.80 -18.50
CA TYR A 45 5.24 1.60 -19.31
C TYR A 45 4.43 2.45 -20.30
N ALA A 46 4.57 3.77 -20.17
CA ALA A 46 3.99 4.71 -21.10
C ALA A 46 5.03 5.78 -21.43
N PRO A 47 5.08 6.29 -22.68
CA PRO A 47 5.81 7.52 -22.97
C PRO A 47 5.35 8.62 -22.02
N ALA A 48 6.27 9.45 -21.54
CA ALA A 48 5.99 10.47 -20.55
C ALA A 48 4.73 11.28 -20.92
N ALA A 49 3.65 11.00 -20.21
CA ALA A 49 2.44 11.82 -20.34
C ALA A 49 2.69 13.18 -19.67
N PRO A 50 2.16 14.28 -20.23
CA PRO A 50 2.24 15.58 -19.58
C PRO A 50 1.71 15.47 -18.14
N LEU A 51 2.42 16.03 -17.18
CA LEU A 51 1.95 16.18 -15.81
C LEU A 51 0.77 17.17 -15.82
N HIS A 52 -0.41 16.66 -16.11
CA HIS A 52 -1.63 17.42 -15.86
C HIS A 52 -1.82 17.44 -14.34
N GLY A 53 -2.10 18.62 -13.79
CA GLY A 53 -2.43 18.76 -12.38
C GLY A 53 -3.53 17.77 -12.02
N ARG A 54 -3.30 16.92 -11.01
CA ARG A 54 -4.31 15.97 -10.59
C ARG A 54 -5.49 16.72 -9.99
N PRO A 55 -6.73 16.35 -10.32
CA PRO A 55 -7.89 17.03 -9.77
C PRO A 55 -7.89 16.90 -8.24
N ALA A 56 -8.32 17.98 -7.58
CA ALA A 56 -8.58 17.93 -6.15
C ALA A 56 -9.62 16.85 -5.85
N TRP A 57 -9.43 16.14 -4.75
CA TRP A 57 -10.33 15.09 -4.28
C TRP A 57 -10.71 15.33 -2.83
N SER A 58 -11.82 14.73 -2.39
CA SER A 58 -12.32 14.84 -1.01
C SER A 58 -12.33 13.46 -0.34
N PRO A 59 -11.88 13.36 0.93
CA PRO A 59 -11.94 12.10 1.69
C PRO A 59 -13.36 11.56 1.85
N GLU A 60 -14.37 12.42 1.85
CA GLU A 60 -15.78 12.04 1.98
C GLU A 60 -16.28 11.29 0.74
N SER A 61 -15.65 11.56 -0.43
CA SER A 61 -15.97 10.91 -1.70
C SER A 61 -15.20 9.61 -1.93
N TRP A 62 -14.60 9.02 -0.90
CA TRP A 62 -13.70 7.88 -1.03
C TRP A 62 -14.29 6.68 -1.78
N ARG A 63 -15.61 6.50 -1.72
CA ARG A 63 -16.32 5.40 -2.41
C ARG A 63 -16.26 5.49 -3.93
N THR A 64 -15.93 6.65 -4.47
CA THR A 64 -15.80 6.92 -5.91
C THR A 64 -14.36 7.22 -6.33
N LEU A 65 -13.41 7.14 -5.40
CA LEU A 65 -11.99 7.36 -5.70
C LEU A 65 -11.34 6.05 -6.18
N ASP A 66 -11.39 5.81 -7.47
CA ASP A 66 -10.84 4.61 -8.09
C ASP A 66 -9.38 4.32 -7.70
N ASP A 67 -8.54 5.36 -7.61
CA ASP A 67 -7.14 5.20 -7.23
C ASP A 67 -7.00 4.76 -5.76
N TRP A 68 -7.90 5.20 -4.88
CA TRP A 68 -7.98 4.73 -3.51
C TRP A 68 -8.41 3.26 -3.45
N LEU A 69 -9.56 2.96 -4.03
CA LEU A 69 -10.17 1.64 -3.98
C LEU A 69 -9.29 0.57 -4.65
N SER A 70 -8.75 0.88 -5.84
CA SER A 70 -7.86 -0.05 -6.54
C SER A 70 -6.52 -0.23 -5.80
N GLY A 71 -6.03 0.80 -5.10
CA GLY A 71 -4.86 0.68 -4.23
C GLY A 71 -5.10 -0.29 -3.09
N VAL A 72 -6.28 -0.23 -2.43
CA VAL A 72 -6.67 -1.19 -1.39
C VAL A 72 -6.76 -2.61 -1.94
N ASP A 73 -7.39 -2.80 -3.11
CA ASP A 73 -7.47 -4.10 -3.77
C ASP A 73 -6.08 -4.67 -4.09
N ARG A 74 -5.18 -3.83 -4.61
CA ARG A 74 -3.80 -4.20 -4.93
C ARG A 74 -3.03 -4.58 -3.68
N PHE A 75 -3.12 -3.79 -2.61
CA PHE A 75 -2.49 -4.10 -1.32
C PHE A 75 -2.95 -5.46 -0.81
N ASN A 76 -4.26 -5.68 -0.75
CA ASN A 76 -4.85 -6.92 -0.27
C ASN A 76 -4.48 -8.14 -1.13
N ALA A 77 -4.16 -7.94 -2.41
CA ALA A 77 -3.69 -8.96 -3.34
C ALA A 77 -2.16 -9.04 -3.45
N PHE A 78 -1.41 -8.40 -2.55
CA PHE A 78 0.06 -8.40 -2.50
C PHE A 78 0.76 -7.67 -3.65
N TYR A 79 0.08 -6.79 -4.37
CA TYR A 79 0.64 -5.86 -5.34
C TYR A 79 1.13 -4.61 -4.62
N PHE A 80 2.13 -4.75 -3.73
CA PHE A 80 2.53 -3.67 -2.81
C PHE A 80 3.12 -2.46 -3.52
N TRP A 81 3.91 -2.67 -4.57
CA TRP A 81 4.43 -1.57 -5.38
C TRP A 81 3.30 -0.84 -6.11
N GLU A 82 2.39 -1.57 -6.71
CA GLU A 82 1.26 -1.02 -7.47
C GLU A 82 0.22 -0.34 -6.57
N ALA A 83 0.09 -0.80 -5.32
CA ALA A 83 -0.74 -0.14 -4.32
C ALA A 83 -0.16 1.23 -3.95
N HIS A 84 1.14 1.28 -3.64
CA HIS A 84 1.84 2.52 -3.34
C HIS A 84 1.73 3.53 -4.49
N GLU A 85 1.98 3.14 -5.74
CA GLU A 85 1.82 3.98 -6.93
C GLU A 85 0.39 4.53 -7.08
N SER A 86 -0.64 3.72 -6.76
CA SER A 86 -2.03 4.17 -6.80
C SER A 86 -2.30 5.30 -5.83
N TRP A 87 -1.71 5.22 -4.63
CA TRP A 87 -1.91 6.20 -3.57
C TRP A 87 -1.01 7.43 -3.67
N GLU A 88 0.19 7.30 -4.29
CA GLU A 88 1.09 8.44 -4.48
C GLU A 88 0.40 9.62 -5.19
N GLY A 89 -0.45 9.30 -6.14
CA GLY A 89 -1.19 10.32 -6.84
C GLY A 89 -2.18 11.09 -5.99
N LEU A 90 -2.90 10.40 -5.15
CA LEU A 90 -3.82 11.01 -4.19
C LEU A 90 -3.05 11.80 -3.14
N TRP A 91 -1.95 11.23 -2.65
CA TRP A 91 -1.06 11.89 -1.69
C TRP A 91 -0.49 13.21 -2.24
N ALA A 92 0.01 13.20 -3.47
CA ALA A 92 0.57 14.39 -4.11
C ALA A 92 -0.48 15.50 -4.38
N ALA A 93 -1.76 15.14 -4.52
CA ALA A 93 -2.86 16.06 -4.71
C ALA A 93 -3.50 16.53 -3.40
N ALA A 94 -3.24 15.85 -2.28
CA ALA A 94 -3.75 16.24 -0.97
C ALA A 94 -3.03 17.50 -0.45
N PRO A 95 -3.72 18.38 0.32
CA PRO A 95 -3.06 19.49 0.99
C PRO A 95 -1.93 18.99 1.89
N ARG A 96 -0.77 19.63 1.82
CA ARG A 96 0.39 19.29 2.67
C ARG A 96 -0.03 19.32 4.14
N ASP A 97 0.54 18.43 4.93
CA ASP A 97 0.30 18.30 6.37
C ASP A 97 -1.15 17.99 6.76
N SER A 98 -2.02 17.75 5.78
CA SER A 98 -3.38 17.34 6.05
C SER A 98 -3.42 15.89 6.56
N ARG A 99 -4.46 15.57 7.33
CA ARG A 99 -4.70 14.23 7.81
C ARG A 99 -4.81 13.20 6.67
N PRO A 100 -5.52 13.45 5.55
CA PRO A 100 -5.52 12.55 4.40
C PRO A 100 -4.12 12.32 3.80
N ALA A 101 -3.30 13.37 3.66
CA ALA A 101 -1.93 13.24 3.17
C ALA A 101 -1.08 12.35 4.10
N ARG A 102 -1.17 12.56 5.41
CA ARG A 102 -0.48 11.77 6.43
C ARG A 102 -0.90 10.31 6.39
N THR A 103 -2.20 10.03 6.30
CA THR A 103 -2.74 8.66 6.20
C THR A 103 -2.24 7.95 4.95
N LEU A 104 -2.34 8.60 3.79
CA LEU A 104 -1.86 8.01 2.53
C LEU A 104 -0.36 7.76 2.57
N GLN A 105 0.43 8.70 3.10
CA GLN A 105 1.87 8.51 3.26
C GLN A 105 2.19 7.32 4.18
N GLY A 106 1.44 7.15 5.26
CA GLY A 106 1.59 6.01 6.17
C GLY A 106 1.33 4.68 5.46
N LEU A 107 0.25 4.58 4.67
CA LEU A 107 -0.07 3.37 3.89
C LEU A 107 0.97 3.10 2.78
N ILE A 108 1.45 4.15 2.10
CA ILE A 108 2.52 4.07 1.10
C ILE A 108 3.79 3.46 1.74
N GLN A 109 4.17 3.94 2.93
CA GLN A 109 5.35 3.44 3.65
C GLN A 109 5.16 1.99 4.12
N VAL A 110 3.96 1.62 4.60
CA VAL A 110 3.65 0.24 4.97
C VAL A 110 3.74 -0.69 3.75
N ALA A 111 3.18 -0.30 2.60
CA ALA A 111 3.30 -1.08 1.37
C ALA A 111 4.76 -1.24 0.93
N ALA A 112 5.55 -0.18 1.02
CA ALA A 112 6.99 -0.23 0.76
C ALA A 112 7.74 -1.12 1.77
N ALA A 113 7.35 -1.14 3.06
CA ALA A 113 7.91 -2.03 4.07
C ALA A 113 7.67 -3.51 3.72
N LEU A 114 6.44 -3.86 3.28
CA LEU A 114 6.12 -5.21 2.82
C LEU A 114 6.94 -5.62 1.60
N LEU A 115 7.16 -4.69 0.67
CA LEU A 115 8.07 -4.94 -0.46
C LEU A 115 9.52 -5.14 0.00
N LYS A 116 9.98 -4.43 1.06
CA LYS A 116 11.31 -4.66 1.67
C LYS A 116 11.43 -6.02 2.34
N ILE A 117 10.35 -6.52 2.95
CA ILE A 117 10.29 -7.90 3.46
C ILE A 117 10.48 -8.88 2.30
N HIS A 118 9.78 -8.67 1.18
CA HIS A 118 9.86 -9.52 0.01
C HIS A 118 11.31 -9.66 -0.53
N VAL A 119 12.03 -8.56 -0.57
CA VAL A 119 13.44 -8.56 -1.04
C VAL A 119 14.46 -8.87 0.07
N GLY A 120 14.03 -9.25 1.25
CA GLY A 120 14.91 -9.64 2.36
C GLY A 120 15.63 -8.48 3.05
N SER A 121 15.16 -7.24 2.90
CA SER A 121 15.79 -6.04 3.48
C SER A 121 15.22 -5.71 4.85
N LEU A 122 15.74 -6.35 5.91
CA LEU A 122 15.30 -6.12 7.28
C LEU A 122 15.42 -4.64 7.73
N PRO A 123 16.54 -3.92 7.51
CA PRO A 123 16.63 -2.52 7.93
C PRO A 123 15.61 -1.63 7.22
N GLY A 124 15.39 -1.86 5.92
CA GLY A 124 14.41 -1.10 5.14
C GLY A 124 12.98 -1.38 5.57
N ALA A 125 12.66 -2.65 5.86
CA ALA A 125 11.34 -3.04 6.37
C ALA A 125 11.07 -2.38 7.74
N ALA A 126 12.02 -2.46 8.68
CA ALA A 126 11.89 -1.90 10.02
C ALA A 126 11.75 -0.37 10.03
N ALA A 127 12.51 0.35 9.20
CA ALA A 127 12.41 1.80 9.11
C ALA A 127 11.05 2.23 8.55
N LEU A 128 10.67 1.67 7.38
CA LEU A 128 9.44 2.08 6.70
C LEU A 128 8.17 1.66 7.44
N SER A 129 8.14 0.48 8.07
CA SER A 129 6.98 0.06 8.86
C SER A 129 6.76 0.96 10.08
N ARG A 130 7.83 1.31 10.81
CA ARG A 130 7.75 2.23 11.95
C ARG A 130 7.22 3.59 11.54
N GLU A 131 7.83 4.22 10.54
CA GLU A 131 7.41 5.53 10.04
C GLU A 131 5.97 5.53 9.51
N GLY A 132 5.58 4.45 8.81
CA GLY A 132 4.23 4.30 8.29
C GLY A 132 3.20 4.15 9.40
N ILE A 133 3.46 3.28 10.38
CA ILE A 133 2.58 3.06 11.53
C ILE A 133 2.45 4.34 12.38
N GLU A 134 3.55 5.08 12.61
CA GLU A 134 3.53 6.34 13.35
C GLU A 134 2.57 7.35 12.71
N LYS A 135 2.65 7.56 11.39
CA LYS A 135 1.74 8.45 10.65
C LYS A 135 0.28 8.01 10.71
N LEU A 136 0.04 6.69 10.63
CA LEU A 136 -1.31 6.14 10.77
C LEU A 136 -1.85 6.33 12.19
N ALA A 137 -1.02 6.12 13.21
CA ALA A 137 -1.38 6.31 14.61
C ALA A 137 -1.70 7.79 14.93
N GLU A 138 -0.90 8.74 14.43
CA GLU A 138 -1.21 10.17 14.53
C GLU A 138 -2.55 10.50 13.86
N SER A 139 -2.81 9.95 12.68
CA SER A 139 -4.09 10.15 11.98
C SER A 139 -5.26 9.52 12.74
N ALA A 140 -5.06 8.38 13.41
CA ALA A 140 -6.06 7.70 14.21
C ALA A 140 -6.36 8.43 15.54
N ALA A 141 -5.41 9.21 16.05
CA ALA A 141 -5.60 10.05 17.24
C ALA A 141 -6.61 11.19 16.96
N ASP A 142 -6.57 11.77 15.76
CA ASP A 142 -7.50 12.83 15.36
C ASP A 142 -8.94 12.31 15.22
N SER A 143 -9.10 11.13 14.60
CA SER A 143 -10.38 10.43 14.46
C SER A 143 -10.14 8.96 14.12
N PRO A 144 -10.97 8.01 14.58
CA PRO A 144 -10.75 6.58 14.35
C PRO A 144 -10.88 6.15 12.86
N THR A 145 -11.63 6.90 12.05
CA THR A 145 -11.90 6.51 10.67
C THR A 145 -11.49 7.58 9.66
N LEU A 146 -10.99 7.17 8.50
CA LEU A 146 -10.74 8.02 7.35
C LEU A 146 -10.78 7.17 6.06
N LEU A 147 -11.33 7.72 4.98
CA LEU A 147 -11.43 7.04 3.68
C LEU A 147 -12.13 5.66 3.77
N GLY A 148 -13.06 5.51 4.71
CA GLY A 148 -13.73 4.24 4.99
C GLY A 148 -12.87 3.21 5.71
N LEU A 149 -11.68 3.55 6.16
CA LEU A 149 -10.76 2.67 6.87
C LEU A 149 -10.81 2.94 8.37
N ASP A 150 -10.99 1.90 9.19
CA ASP A 150 -10.76 1.99 10.64
C ASP A 150 -9.25 2.04 10.90
N LEU A 151 -8.75 3.25 11.16
CA LEU A 151 -7.33 3.50 11.38
C LEU A 151 -6.82 2.88 12.68
N ARG A 152 -7.65 2.81 13.73
CA ARG A 152 -7.23 2.22 15.02
C ARG A 152 -7.03 0.71 14.89
N ALA A 153 -7.98 0.03 14.28
CA ALA A 153 -7.86 -1.39 14.01
C ALA A 153 -6.67 -1.67 13.07
N THR A 154 -6.54 -0.89 11.99
CA THR A 154 -5.43 -1.02 11.02
C THR A 154 -4.07 -0.83 11.68
N VAL A 155 -3.90 0.16 12.54
CA VAL A 155 -2.65 0.41 13.29
C VAL A 155 -2.34 -0.77 14.20
N ALA A 156 -3.34 -1.28 14.95
CA ALA A 156 -3.15 -2.42 15.84
C ALA A 156 -2.71 -3.67 15.08
N ASP A 157 -3.34 -3.95 13.94
CA ASP A 157 -3.01 -5.08 13.08
C ASP A 157 -1.58 -4.96 12.53
N PHE A 158 -1.17 -3.79 12.06
CA PHE A 158 0.20 -3.57 11.58
C PHE A 158 1.24 -3.66 12.69
N ILE A 159 0.99 -3.10 13.87
CA ILE A 159 1.89 -3.26 15.03
C ILE A 159 2.08 -4.74 15.34
N HIS A 160 1.00 -5.50 15.38
CA HIS A 160 1.07 -6.95 15.64
C HIS A 160 1.87 -7.68 14.57
N TYR A 161 1.60 -7.43 13.30
CA TYR A 161 2.25 -8.10 12.17
C TYR A 161 3.76 -7.78 12.08
N PHE A 162 4.15 -6.51 12.27
CA PHE A 162 5.55 -6.08 12.15
C PHE A 162 6.38 -6.32 13.42
N ARG A 163 5.79 -6.77 14.53
CA ARG A 163 6.51 -7.02 15.80
C ARG A 163 7.79 -7.86 15.65
N PRO A 164 7.87 -8.90 14.78
CA PRO A 164 9.11 -9.66 14.61
C PRO A 164 10.30 -8.84 14.12
N LEU A 165 10.08 -7.67 13.52
CA LEU A 165 11.17 -6.77 13.10
C LEU A 165 11.96 -6.21 14.30
N ASP A 166 11.32 -6.03 15.45
CA ASP A 166 11.96 -5.60 16.70
C ASP A 166 12.95 -6.67 17.20
N GLU A 167 12.65 -7.93 16.90
CA GLU A 167 13.50 -9.10 17.20
C GLU A 167 14.47 -9.40 16.03
N ARG A 168 14.64 -8.48 15.10
CA ARG A 168 15.50 -8.59 13.90
C ARG A 168 15.14 -9.79 13.01
N THR A 169 13.87 -10.15 12.97
CA THR A 169 13.32 -11.23 12.14
C THR A 169 12.31 -10.67 11.15
N LEU A 170 12.41 -11.09 9.88
CA LEU A 170 11.41 -10.70 8.88
C LEU A 170 10.13 -11.50 9.11
N PRO A 171 8.95 -10.85 9.23
CA PRO A 171 7.68 -11.58 9.26
C PRO A 171 7.41 -12.27 7.92
N PRO A 172 6.62 -13.36 7.90
CA PRO A 172 6.29 -14.05 6.66
C PRO A 172 5.31 -13.23 5.79
N LEU A 173 5.46 -13.31 4.48
CA LEU A 173 4.49 -12.78 3.53
C LEU A 173 3.46 -13.86 3.17
N ASP A 174 2.51 -14.08 4.04
CA ASP A 174 1.47 -15.11 3.94
C ASP A 174 0.10 -14.57 4.40
N ALA A 175 -0.79 -15.46 4.80
CA ALA A 175 -2.12 -15.10 5.28
C ALA A 175 -2.14 -14.22 6.55
N SER A 176 -1.02 -14.04 7.23
CA SER A 176 -0.90 -13.16 8.40
C SER A 176 -0.73 -11.68 8.06
N VAL A 177 -0.40 -11.34 6.80
CA VAL A 177 -0.36 -9.92 6.37
C VAL A 177 -1.74 -9.30 6.56
N PRO A 178 -1.88 -8.18 7.29
CA PRO A 178 -3.18 -7.55 7.54
C PRO A 178 -3.88 -7.12 6.25
N LEU A 179 -5.20 -7.26 6.22
CA LEU A 179 -6.05 -6.75 5.14
C LEU A 179 -6.52 -5.34 5.46
N LEU A 180 -6.52 -4.48 4.47
CA LEU A 180 -7.22 -3.22 4.54
C LEU A 180 -8.71 -3.48 4.25
N ARG A 181 -9.56 -3.24 5.25
CA ARG A 181 -11.00 -3.42 5.15
C ARG A 181 -11.69 -2.08 5.22
N LEU A 182 -12.41 -1.75 4.15
CA LEU A 182 -13.22 -0.54 4.10
C LEU A 182 -14.61 -0.82 4.66
N GLU A 183 -15.23 0.20 5.24
CA GLU A 183 -16.63 0.13 5.68
C GLU A 183 -17.51 -0.33 4.52
N THR A 184 -18.30 -1.38 4.77
CA THR A 184 -19.36 -1.79 3.87
C THR A 184 -20.57 -0.89 4.10
N VAL A 185 -21.23 -0.49 3.01
CA VAL A 185 -22.52 0.22 3.04
C VAL A 185 -23.60 -0.72 3.51
#